data_6ab5f47b41e05b5961f9d3b0f3fd4a49
#
_entry.id   6ab5f47b41e05b5961f9d3b0f3fd4a49
#
_cell.length_a   1.000
_cell.length_b   1.000
_cell.length_c   1.000
_cell.angle_alpha   90.00
_cell.angle_beta   90.00
_cell.angle_gamma   90.00
#
_symmetry.space_group_name_H-M   'P 1'
#
loop_
_entity.id
_entity.type
_entity.pdbx_description
1 polymer ?
#
loop_
_entity_poly.entity_id
_entity_poly.type
_entity_poly.pdbx_seq_one_letter_code
_entity_poly.pdbx_strand_id
1 'polypeptide(L)'
;IEVAMHGRTMLVDSGTYTYHESQELRDYFRSTSAHNTLEIDGISSSEPGSAFGWRTRAGARIERWIGTDRFDYFEGSHDGYMRLESPAVHTRSIVFLKGDYWIIRDVVETDGGHAYSLNFHFDPRVATTIGDDGASIGGDGHRIYTFGDNGNWEQKESWVSTDHGNRVNAPLMR
;
A
#
# COMPACT_ATOMS: atom_id res chain seq x y z
N ILE A 1 -2.73 1.45 -4.36
CA ILE A 1 -3.87 0.91 -5.12
C ILE A 1 -5.15 1.02 -4.29
N GLU A 2 -6.30 1.10 -4.97
CA GLU A 2 -7.62 0.90 -4.39
C GLU A 2 -8.27 -0.31 -5.06
N VAL A 3 -9.05 -1.06 -4.31
CA VAL A 3 -9.72 -2.26 -4.82
C VAL A 3 -11.18 -2.24 -4.41
N ALA A 4 -12.06 -2.37 -5.39
CA ALA A 4 -13.50 -2.54 -5.18
C ALA A 4 -13.95 -3.90 -5.72
N MET A 5 -14.77 -4.60 -4.95
CA MET A 5 -15.35 -5.89 -5.30
C MET A 5 -16.86 -5.87 -5.05
N HIS A 6 -17.62 -6.39 -5.99
CA HIS A 6 -19.10 -6.46 -5.88
C HIS A 6 -19.76 -5.13 -5.49
N GLY A 7 -19.22 -4.01 -6.05
CA GLY A 7 -19.75 -2.67 -5.78
C GLY A 7 -19.38 -2.08 -4.41
N ARG A 8 -18.46 -2.70 -3.66
CA ARG A 8 -17.98 -2.22 -2.37
C ARG A 8 -16.47 -1.99 -2.42
N THR A 9 -16.01 -0.88 -1.84
CA THR A 9 -14.58 -0.64 -1.64
C THR A 9 -14.07 -1.59 -0.58
N MET A 10 -12.98 -2.27 -0.87
CA MET A 10 -12.30 -3.20 0.03
C MET A 10 -10.98 -2.61 0.51
N LEU A 11 -10.07 -2.32 -0.41
CA LEU A 11 -8.84 -1.59 -0.11
C LEU A 11 -9.04 -0.13 -0.51
N VAL A 12 -8.68 0.76 0.40
CA VAL A 12 -8.89 2.20 0.27
C VAL A 12 -7.56 2.93 0.37
N ASP A 13 -7.41 4.03 -0.35
CA ASP A 13 -6.33 4.99 -0.07
C ASP A 13 -6.65 5.78 1.19
N SER A 14 -5.64 6.06 2.01
CA SER A 14 -5.84 6.79 3.27
C SER A 14 -6.30 8.23 3.09
N GLY A 15 -6.13 8.81 1.91
CA GLY A 15 -6.47 10.19 1.60
C GLY A 15 -5.44 11.20 2.11
N THR A 16 -5.84 12.44 2.32
CA THR A 16 -4.91 13.55 2.65
C THR A 16 -5.10 14.13 4.05
N TYR A 17 -6.31 14.09 4.60
CA TYR A 17 -6.73 14.65 5.89
C TYR A 17 -6.59 16.17 5.99
N THR A 18 -5.36 16.71 6.12
CA THR A 18 -5.13 18.14 6.35
C THR A 18 -3.84 18.64 5.72
N TYR A 19 -3.78 19.95 5.48
CA TYR A 19 -2.54 20.61 5.04
C TYR A 19 -1.89 21.43 6.15
N HIS A 20 -2.64 21.92 7.15
CA HIS A 20 -2.19 22.94 8.11
C HIS A 20 -2.41 22.59 9.58
N GLU A 21 -3.40 21.78 9.92
CA GLU A 21 -3.82 21.58 11.32
C GLU A 21 -2.79 20.82 12.17
N SER A 22 -2.15 19.80 11.59
CA SER A 22 -1.15 18.97 12.26
C SER A 22 -0.10 18.52 11.28
N GLN A 23 1.15 18.91 11.54
CA GLN A 23 2.28 18.44 10.74
C GLN A 23 2.43 16.92 10.79
N GLU A 24 2.32 16.34 11.98
CA GLU A 24 2.46 14.91 12.19
C GLU A 24 1.42 14.13 11.37
N LEU A 25 0.15 14.50 11.46
CA LEU A 25 -0.91 13.84 10.71
C LEU A 25 -0.78 14.06 9.21
N ARG A 26 -0.47 15.28 8.79
CA ARG A 26 -0.21 15.58 7.38
C ARG A 26 0.91 14.70 6.83
N ASP A 27 2.00 14.56 7.57
CA ASP A 27 3.18 13.80 7.13
C ASP A 27 2.89 12.30 7.19
N TYR A 28 2.06 11.82 8.16
CA TYR A 28 1.55 10.45 8.18
C TYR A 28 0.78 10.11 6.90
N PHE A 29 -0.24 10.90 6.54
CA PHE A 29 -1.07 10.64 5.34
C PHE A 29 -0.29 10.73 4.01
N ARG A 30 0.93 11.22 4.05
CA ARG A 30 1.87 11.29 2.91
C ARG A 30 2.97 10.22 2.98
N SER A 31 3.03 9.46 4.08
CA SER A 31 4.04 8.42 4.26
C SER A 31 3.69 7.15 3.49
N THR A 32 4.69 6.35 3.18
CA THR A 32 4.50 5.05 2.52
C THR A 32 3.64 4.11 3.37
N SER A 33 3.77 4.16 4.70
CA SER A 33 3.01 3.32 5.63
C SER A 33 1.50 3.61 5.63
N ALA A 34 1.07 4.77 5.14
CA ALA A 34 -0.34 5.13 5.02
C ALA A 34 -0.99 4.66 3.70
N HIS A 35 -0.26 3.97 2.83
CA HIS A 35 -0.76 3.56 1.51
C HIS A 35 -0.62 2.06 1.29
N ASN A 36 -1.40 1.52 0.34
CA ASN A 36 -1.41 0.10 -0.04
C ASN A 36 -0.16 -0.25 -0.87
N THR A 37 0.99 -0.33 -0.21
CA THR A 37 2.28 -0.57 -0.86
C THR A 37 3.29 -1.21 0.09
N LEU A 38 4.44 -1.60 -0.46
CA LEU A 38 5.59 -2.10 0.27
C LEU A 38 6.37 -0.93 0.88
N GLU A 39 6.74 -1.06 2.14
CA GLU A 39 7.65 -0.18 2.86
C GLU A 39 8.94 -0.94 3.18
N ILE A 40 10.09 -0.29 3.03
CA ILE A 40 11.42 -0.86 3.31
C ILE A 40 12.01 -0.19 4.56
N ASP A 41 12.45 -0.99 5.53
CA ASP A 41 13.09 -0.56 6.78
C ASP A 41 12.26 0.45 7.62
N GLY A 42 10.95 0.47 7.44
CA GLY A 42 10.08 1.45 8.09
C GLY A 42 10.29 2.89 7.58
N ILE A 43 10.87 3.05 6.40
CA ILE A 43 11.21 4.34 5.80
C ILE A 43 10.28 4.64 4.62
N SER A 44 9.75 5.85 4.55
CA SER A 44 8.95 6.28 3.41
C SER A 44 9.77 6.38 2.13
N SER A 45 9.23 5.95 0.99
CA SER A 45 9.87 6.09 -0.33
C SER A 45 10.10 7.55 -0.73
N SER A 46 9.23 8.44 -0.27
CA SER A 46 9.39 9.89 -0.37
C SER A 46 9.17 10.52 1.00
N GLU A 47 9.99 11.49 1.39
CA GLU A 47 9.90 12.12 2.70
C GLU A 47 9.19 13.48 2.59
N PRO A 48 8.10 13.68 3.36
CA PRO A 48 7.47 14.99 3.47
C PRO A 48 8.45 16.07 3.97
N GLY A 49 8.32 17.25 3.43
CA GLY A 49 9.08 18.44 3.85
C GLY A 49 8.17 19.51 4.43
N SER A 50 7.76 20.46 3.60
CA SER A 50 6.75 21.47 3.94
C SER A 50 5.34 20.99 3.62
N ALA A 51 4.32 21.82 3.86
CA ALA A 51 2.92 21.48 3.57
C ALA A 51 2.69 20.97 2.13
N PHE A 52 3.41 21.51 1.16
CA PHE A 52 3.30 21.12 -0.26
C PHE A 52 4.62 20.65 -0.86
N GLY A 53 5.68 20.57 -0.05
CA GLY A 53 7.02 20.18 -0.48
C GLY A 53 7.41 18.78 -0.01
N TRP A 54 8.48 18.28 -0.61
CA TRP A 54 9.12 17.02 -0.27
C TRP A 54 10.59 17.27 0.06
N ARG A 55 11.12 16.58 1.06
CA ARG A 55 12.55 16.56 1.39
C ARG A 55 13.29 15.64 0.43
N THR A 56 12.73 14.47 0.23
CA THR A 56 13.17 13.53 -0.81
C THR A 56 11.94 13.11 -1.63
N ARG A 57 12.15 12.78 -2.89
CA ARG A 57 11.08 12.39 -3.79
C ARG A 57 11.50 11.21 -4.66
N ALA A 58 10.71 10.16 -4.62
CA ALA A 58 10.88 9.02 -5.50
C ALA A 58 10.59 9.39 -6.96
N GLY A 59 11.44 8.96 -7.86
CA GLY A 59 11.18 8.95 -9.29
C GLY A 59 10.38 7.68 -9.64
N ALA A 60 9.09 7.81 -9.91
CA ALA A 60 8.26 6.70 -10.32
C ALA A 60 8.06 6.68 -11.83
N ARG A 61 7.96 5.47 -12.39
CA ARG A 61 7.71 5.27 -13.82
C ARG A 61 6.81 4.06 -14.07
N ILE A 62 6.05 4.14 -15.15
CA ILE A 62 5.28 3.00 -15.66
C ILE A 62 6.19 2.22 -16.60
N GLU A 63 6.42 0.95 -16.30
CA GLU A 63 7.21 0.04 -17.14
C GLU A 63 6.31 -0.61 -18.19
N ARG A 64 5.09 -0.97 -17.80
CA ARG A 64 4.15 -1.63 -18.72
C ARG A 64 2.70 -1.41 -18.30
N TRP A 65 1.83 -1.24 -19.30
CA TRP A 65 0.38 -1.28 -19.16
C TRP A 65 -0.25 -2.08 -20.29
N ILE A 66 -1.08 -3.07 -19.98
CA ILE A 66 -1.85 -3.85 -20.94
C ILE A 66 -3.29 -3.91 -20.46
N GLY A 67 -4.23 -3.51 -21.30
CA GLY A 67 -5.67 -3.63 -21.07
C GLY A 67 -6.31 -4.55 -22.11
N THR A 68 -7.07 -5.54 -21.68
CA THR A 68 -7.84 -6.45 -22.54
C THR A 68 -9.25 -6.64 -21.98
N ASP A 69 -10.13 -7.32 -22.70
CA ASP A 69 -11.46 -7.66 -22.19
C ASP A 69 -11.42 -8.66 -21.02
N ARG A 70 -10.35 -9.45 -20.89
CA ARG A 70 -10.21 -10.52 -19.92
C ARG A 70 -9.36 -10.17 -18.72
N PHE A 71 -8.34 -9.37 -18.90
CA PHE A 71 -7.42 -8.97 -17.84
C PHE A 71 -6.81 -7.60 -18.10
N ASP A 72 -6.36 -6.96 -17.02
CA ASP A 72 -5.47 -5.82 -17.07
C ASP A 72 -4.14 -6.20 -16.40
N TYR A 73 -3.04 -5.68 -16.94
CA TYR A 73 -1.70 -5.79 -16.37
C TYR A 73 -1.10 -4.40 -16.21
N PHE A 74 -0.54 -4.15 -15.06
CA PHE A 74 0.25 -2.97 -14.74
C PHE A 74 1.60 -3.38 -14.18
N GLU A 75 2.66 -2.68 -14.56
CA GLU A 75 3.96 -2.74 -13.93
C GLU A 75 4.53 -1.34 -13.80
N GLY A 76 5.02 -1.00 -12.62
CA GLY A 76 5.65 0.27 -12.33
C GLY A 76 6.74 0.12 -11.29
N SER A 77 7.75 0.97 -11.38
CA SER A 77 8.89 0.98 -10.47
C SER A 77 9.13 2.37 -9.88
N HIS A 78 9.89 2.44 -8.79
CA HIS A 78 10.40 3.69 -8.26
C HIS A 78 11.75 3.49 -7.58
N ASP A 79 12.52 4.58 -7.54
CA ASP A 79 13.88 4.66 -7.00
C ASP A 79 13.96 5.28 -5.60
N GLY A 80 12.83 5.42 -4.91
CA GLY A 80 12.72 6.13 -3.64
C GLY A 80 13.62 5.60 -2.52
N TYR A 81 14.06 4.36 -2.62
CA TYR A 81 14.95 3.70 -1.66
C TYR A 81 16.42 3.64 -2.09
N MET A 82 16.78 4.25 -3.23
CA MET A 82 18.18 4.37 -3.67
C MET A 82 19.05 5.21 -2.71
N ARG A 83 18.44 5.94 -1.78
CA ARG A 83 19.12 6.75 -0.76
C ARG A 83 19.47 5.99 0.52
N LEU A 84 19.04 4.74 0.65
CA LEU A 84 19.38 3.90 1.80
C LEU A 84 20.86 3.49 1.77
N GLU A 85 21.39 3.08 2.91
CA GLU A 85 22.77 2.56 3.01
C GLU A 85 22.96 1.36 2.08
N SER A 86 21.97 0.47 2.02
CA SER A 86 21.85 -0.53 0.97
C SER A 86 20.79 -0.05 -0.03
N PRO A 87 21.18 0.48 -1.19
CA PRO A 87 20.22 1.00 -2.16
C PRO A 87 19.26 -0.07 -2.67
N ALA A 88 18.00 0.34 -2.86
CA ALA A 88 16.96 -0.57 -3.35
C ALA A 88 16.03 0.09 -4.37
N VAL A 89 15.63 -0.66 -5.38
CA VAL A 89 14.58 -0.29 -6.34
C VAL A 89 13.38 -1.20 -6.11
N HIS A 90 12.21 -0.61 -5.97
CA HIS A 90 10.97 -1.34 -5.81
C HIS A 90 10.19 -1.35 -7.14
N THR A 91 9.78 -2.54 -7.56
CA THR A 91 8.91 -2.76 -8.72
C THR A 91 7.65 -3.49 -8.27
N ARG A 92 6.49 -2.97 -8.63
CA ARG A 92 5.19 -3.61 -8.41
C ARG A 92 4.55 -3.98 -9.73
N SER A 93 4.13 -5.24 -9.84
CA SER A 93 3.29 -5.70 -10.94
C SER A 93 1.91 -6.07 -10.39
N ILE A 94 0.87 -5.77 -11.15
CA ILE A 94 -0.53 -6.08 -10.81
C ILE A 94 -1.17 -6.74 -12.03
N VAL A 95 -1.72 -7.93 -11.82
CA VAL A 95 -2.63 -8.58 -12.77
C VAL A 95 -4.03 -8.54 -12.17
N PHE A 96 -4.98 -8.01 -12.90
CA PHE A 96 -6.40 -8.13 -12.59
C PHE A 96 -7.07 -9.05 -13.60
N LEU A 97 -7.45 -10.25 -13.17
CA LEU A 97 -8.33 -11.12 -13.96
C LEU A 97 -9.77 -10.67 -13.71
N LYS A 98 -10.37 -10.08 -14.75
CA LYS A 98 -11.67 -9.40 -14.64
C LYS A 98 -12.78 -10.33 -14.18
N GLY A 99 -13.44 -9.95 -13.09
CA GLY A 99 -14.49 -10.73 -12.46
C GLY A 99 -14.04 -11.88 -11.57
N ASP A 100 -12.72 -12.00 -11.30
CA ASP A 100 -12.17 -13.10 -10.51
C ASP A 100 -11.24 -12.59 -9.42
N TYR A 101 -9.93 -12.43 -9.66
CA TYR A 101 -8.95 -12.07 -8.65
C TYR A 101 -7.88 -11.07 -9.13
N TRP A 102 -7.13 -10.52 -8.18
CA TRP A 102 -5.90 -9.77 -8.41
C TRP A 102 -4.69 -10.57 -7.95
N ILE A 103 -3.60 -10.45 -8.69
CA ILE A 103 -2.27 -10.86 -8.25
C ILE A 103 -1.44 -9.58 -8.16
N ILE A 104 -0.89 -9.31 -6.99
CA ILE A 104 0.05 -8.22 -6.76
C ILE A 104 1.41 -8.87 -6.47
N ARG A 105 2.43 -8.44 -7.20
CA ARG A 105 3.80 -8.90 -7.02
C ARG A 105 4.68 -7.70 -6.77
N ASP A 106 5.36 -7.71 -5.63
CA ASP A 106 6.38 -6.74 -5.27
C ASP A 106 7.76 -7.40 -5.42
N VAL A 107 8.67 -6.70 -6.06
CA VAL A 107 10.07 -7.08 -6.21
C VAL A 107 10.94 -5.94 -5.71
N VAL A 108 11.92 -6.28 -4.90
CA VAL A 108 12.95 -5.35 -4.47
C VAL A 108 14.29 -5.81 -5.00
N GLU A 109 14.91 -4.99 -5.83
CA GLU A 109 16.26 -5.21 -6.32
C GLU A 109 17.24 -4.47 -5.40
N THR A 110 18.10 -5.21 -4.70
CA THR A 110 19.07 -4.70 -3.74
C THR A 110 20.21 -5.68 -3.55
N ASP A 111 21.38 -5.18 -3.16
CA ASP A 111 22.53 -6.00 -2.78
C ASP A 111 22.63 -6.24 -1.26
N GLY A 112 21.73 -5.62 -0.47
CA GLY A 112 21.71 -5.71 0.99
C GLY A 112 20.48 -6.37 1.58
N GLY A 113 20.51 -6.63 2.89
CA GLY A 113 19.35 -7.11 3.64
C GLY A 113 18.48 -5.95 4.11
N HIS A 114 17.15 -6.13 4.03
CA HIS A 114 16.15 -5.16 4.48
C HIS A 114 15.01 -5.83 5.22
N ALA A 115 14.33 -5.06 6.05
CA ALA A 115 13.03 -5.43 6.59
C ALA A 115 11.92 -4.90 5.66
N TYR A 116 10.94 -5.73 5.37
CA TYR A 116 9.84 -5.38 4.48
C TYR A 116 8.53 -5.37 5.22
N SER A 117 7.68 -4.39 4.91
CA SER A 117 6.30 -4.34 5.39
C SER A 117 5.36 -4.09 4.22
N LEU A 118 4.45 -5.01 4.00
CA LEU A 118 3.41 -4.88 2.98
C LEU A 118 2.13 -4.40 3.65
N ASN A 119 1.67 -3.21 3.29
CA ASN A 119 0.53 -2.57 3.94
C ASN A 119 -0.72 -2.69 3.07
N PHE A 120 -1.85 -3.08 3.69
CA PHE A 120 -3.18 -3.08 3.11
C PHE A 120 -4.17 -2.38 4.04
N HIS A 121 -4.62 -1.21 3.62
CA HIS A 121 -5.62 -0.41 4.33
C HIS A 121 -7.01 -0.77 3.82
N PHE A 122 -7.87 -1.21 4.72
CA PHE A 122 -9.23 -1.58 4.36
C PHE A 122 -10.20 -0.41 4.57
N ASP A 123 -11.29 -0.43 3.83
CA ASP A 123 -12.40 0.49 4.09
C ASP A 123 -12.86 0.33 5.55
N PRO A 124 -13.16 1.42 6.28
CA PRO A 124 -13.55 1.37 7.70
C PRO A 124 -14.74 0.46 8.01
N ARG A 125 -15.54 0.14 7.00
CA ARG A 125 -16.72 -0.76 7.11
C ARG A 125 -16.39 -2.23 6.90
N VAL A 126 -15.15 -2.56 6.56
CA VAL A 126 -14.69 -3.93 6.32
C VAL A 126 -14.13 -4.52 7.60
N ALA A 127 -14.74 -5.59 8.09
CA ALA A 127 -14.16 -6.36 9.18
C ALA A 127 -13.01 -7.23 8.64
N THR A 128 -11.88 -7.23 9.32
CA THR A 128 -10.71 -8.03 8.94
C THR A 128 -10.35 -9.02 10.05
N THR A 129 -9.90 -10.21 9.65
CA THR A 129 -9.37 -11.24 10.56
C THR A 129 -8.19 -11.93 9.91
N ILE A 130 -7.27 -12.44 10.72
CA ILE A 130 -6.21 -13.34 10.28
C ILE A 130 -6.73 -14.76 10.45
N GLY A 131 -6.76 -15.53 9.37
CA GLY A 131 -7.14 -16.95 9.39
C GLY A 131 -5.98 -17.85 9.83
N ASP A 132 -6.30 -19.06 10.22
CA ASP A 132 -5.31 -20.10 10.63
C ASP A 132 -4.40 -20.50 9.46
N ASP A 133 -4.83 -20.28 8.23
CA ASP A 133 -4.07 -20.50 7.00
C ASP A 133 -3.15 -19.30 6.62
N GLY A 134 -3.04 -18.32 7.52
CA GLY A 134 -2.24 -17.11 7.30
C GLY A 134 -2.87 -16.11 6.31
N ALA A 135 -4.08 -16.39 5.81
CA ALA A 135 -4.79 -15.44 4.97
C ALA A 135 -5.44 -14.35 5.81
N SER A 136 -5.38 -13.12 5.34
CA SER A 136 -6.23 -12.06 5.84
C SER A 136 -7.58 -12.10 5.12
N ILE A 137 -8.64 -11.82 5.85
CA ILE A 137 -10.01 -11.87 5.34
C ILE A 137 -10.66 -10.52 5.58
N GLY A 138 -11.14 -9.91 4.48
CA GLY A 138 -12.18 -8.91 4.57
C GLY A 138 -13.54 -9.59 4.70
N GLY A 139 -14.51 -8.97 5.37
CA GLY A 139 -15.88 -9.48 5.44
C GLY A 139 -16.41 -9.91 4.06
N ASP A 140 -17.40 -10.77 4.00
CA ASP A 140 -18.00 -11.32 2.77
C ASP A 140 -17.15 -12.41 2.04
N GLY A 141 -16.18 -13.02 2.73
CA GLY A 141 -15.43 -14.17 2.21
C GLY A 141 -14.27 -13.84 1.27
N HIS A 142 -13.93 -12.56 1.12
CA HIS A 142 -12.74 -12.18 0.36
C HIS A 142 -11.47 -12.48 1.17
N ARG A 143 -10.44 -12.98 0.49
CA ARG A 143 -9.18 -13.38 1.12
C ARG A 143 -7.98 -12.76 0.42
N ILE A 144 -6.96 -12.42 1.21
CA ILE A 144 -5.64 -12.05 0.73
C ILE A 144 -4.69 -13.16 1.18
N TYR A 145 -4.02 -13.78 0.22
CA TYR A 145 -2.95 -14.74 0.46
C TYR A 145 -1.62 -14.11 0.11
N THR A 146 -0.59 -14.34 0.93
CA THR A 146 0.79 -14.00 0.59
C THR A 146 1.59 -15.23 0.25
N PHE A 147 2.45 -15.08 -0.75
CA PHE A 147 3.40 -16.09 -1.19
C PHE A 147 4.78 -15.43 -1.23
N GLY A 148 5.77 -16.04 -0.60
CA GLY A 148 7.14 -15.51 -0.50
C GLY A 148 7.81 -15.97 0.77
N ASP A 149 8.86 -15.27 1.15
CA ASP A 149 9.64 -15.57 2.34
C ASP A 149 8.83 -15.34 3.63
N ASN A 150 9.27 -15.93 4.72
CA ASN A 150 8.62 -16.04 6.02
C ASN A 150 8.15 -14.69 6.59
N GLY A 151 6.99 -14.24 6.16
CA GLY A 151 6.28 -13.10 6.71
C GLY A 151 5.14 -13.56 7.63
N ASN A 152 4.73 -12.69 8.53
CA ASN A 152 3.55 -12.88 9.36
C ASN A 152 2.60 -11.73 9.16
N TRP A 153 1.32 -12.01 9.15
CA TRP A 153 0.30 -10.97 9.18
C TRP A 153 0.15 -10.39 10.59
N GLU A 154 0.08 -9.08 10.67
CA GLU A 154 -0.32 -8.33 11.84
C GLU A 154 -1.56 -7.50 11.51
N GLN A 155 -2.56 -7.55 12.38
CA GLN A 155 -3.71 -6.67 12.30
C GLN A 155 -3.45 -5.43 13.16
N LYS A 156 -3.59 -4.26 12.56
CA LYS A 156 -3.38 -2.95 13.19
C LYS A 156 -4.56 -2.02 12.90
N GLU A 157 -4.56 -0.89 13.55
CA GLU A 157 -5.43 0.23 13.20
C GLU A 157 -4.65 1.27 12.40
N SER A 158 -5.33 1.89 11.48
CA SER A 158 -4.85 3.00 10.66
C SER A 158 -5.90 4.09 10.57
N TRP A 159 -5.57 5.16 9.86
CA TRP A 159 -6.51 6.25 9.61
C TRP A 159 -6.85 6.33 8.14
N VAL A 160 -8.12 6.57 7.86
CA VAL A 160 -8.61 6.94 6.53
C VAL A 160 -9.31 8.29 6.64
N SER A 161 -8.98 9.19 5.75
CA SER A 161 -9.60 10.51 5.64
C SER A 161 -10.57 10.50 4.47
N THR A 162 -11.84 10.53 4.78
CA THR A 162 -12.91 10.60 3.77
C THR A 162 -13.17 12.02 3.28
N ASP A 163 -12.83 13.00 4.10
CA ASP A 163 -13.00 14.43 3.84
C ASP A 163 -11.88 15.23 4.49
N HIS A 164 -11.68 16.46 4.03
CA HIS A 164 -10.72 17.38 4.63
C HIS A 164 -11.07 17.64 6.11
N GLY A 165 -10.09 17.42 6.99
CA GLY A 165 -10.25 17.60 8.44
C GLY A 165 -10.99 16.48 9.18
N ASN A 166 -11.47 15.44 8.47
CA ASN A 166 -12.10 14.27 9.08
C ASN A 166 -11.27 13.03 8.83
N ARG A 167 -11.14 12.21 9.87
CA ARG A 167 -10.51 10.89 9.77
C ARG A 167 -11.26 9.88 10.62
N VAL A 168 -11.25 8.65 10.19
CA VAL A 168 -11.85 7.52 10.89
C VAL A 168 -10.84 6.40 11.04
N ASN A 169 -10.98 5.60 12.10
CA ASN A 169 -10.19 4.39 12.24
C ASN A 169 -10.56 3.39 11.15
N ALA A 170 -9.55 2.73 10.62
CA ALA A 170 -9.70 1.73 9.58
C ALA A 170 -8.76 0.54 9.83
N PRO A 171 -9.17 -0.67 9.48
CA PRO A 171 -8.31 -1.84 9.60
C PRO A 171 -7.10 -1.73 8.68
N LEU A 172 -5.93 -2.10 9.21
CA LEU A 172 -4.68 -2.27 8.49
C LEU A 172 -4.20 -3.71 8.69
N MET A 173 -3.92 -4.40 7.60
CA MET A 173 -3.16 -5.64 7.60
C MET A 173 -1.75 -5.37 7.09
N ARG A 174 -0.78 -5.81 7.88
CA ARG A 174 0.63 -5.56 7.58
C ARG A 174 1.46 -6.83 7.75
#